data_e09efc657e4d8d81b46ea1c430fe7a31
#
_entry.id   e09efc657e4d8d81b46ea1c430fe7a31
#
_cell.length_a   1.000
_cell.length_b   1.000
_cell.length_c   1.000
_cell.angle_alpha   90.00
_cell.angle_beta   90.00
_cell.angle_gamma   90.00
#
_symmetry.space_group_name_H-M   'P 1'
#
loop_
_entity.id
_entity.type
_entity.pdbx_description
1 polymer ?
#
loop_
_entity_poly.entity_id
_entity_poly.type
_entity_poly.pdbx_seq_one_letter_code
_entity_poly.pdbx_strand_id
1 'polypeptide(L)'
;MSDSLNKDTNTDSYRTANDNSYAYDFLSAVHNNPNLALQYNKFKRNSFFNKVWVDRFNDYISKKKTLPLLYDPFFKKLFNGDEHRERLSRLVSSIIGQKVMVIDILPSESSCFEDSFIIMDMIVRLSDGSIANIEVQKIAALFPGERLSCYSADAIMRQYHRLSSSSALAQYNSSIDDNTMNENVQSMEHKTFSYKDMKNVHTIVLFENSNSNLISPIDSRLYFHVGTTRFNTQIDFPLLQHFHMISLDTFRKYRYSDIIKGNVNITEYDYDESMYGTPLTSDMLRDRLAYLSLFVTESVEDALAIQKVFPELSQIFDEMNEYLAKPEEVLSMFSEALRILNHNTAVLMVDEYRKKYQEMENNLKKEIQEKQKILDSQKEQLDSQKEQYEEQHLKDLERIAELEAMLKEK
;
A
#
# COMPACT_ATOMS: atom_id res chain seq x y z
N MET A 1 43.33 43.71 -13.46
CA MET A 1 43.98 42.44 -13.15
C MET A 1 43.02 41.73 -12.23
N SER A 2 42.18 40.96 -12.79
CA SER A 2 42.20 39.48 -12.98
C SER A 2 42.04 38.79 -11.63
N ASP A 3 41.14 37.93 -11.34
CA ASP A 3 40.56 36.89 -12.18
C ASP A 3 39.20 36.45 -11.58
N SER A 4 38.30 36.32 -12.49
CA SER A 4 37.09 35.49 -12.35
C SER A 4 37.53 34.04 -12.21
N LEU A 5 37.05 33.32 -11.22
CA LEU A 5 36.99 31.88 -11.24
C LEU A 5 35.55 31.40 -11.14
N ASN A 6 35.06 31.17 -12.35
CA ASN A 6 33.96 30.26 -12.67
C ASN A 6 34.08 28.99 -11.84
N LYS A 7 33.04 28.68 -11.11
CA LYS A 7 32.70 27.31 -10.73
C LYS A 7 31.29 27.02 -11.19
N ASP A 8 31.15 26.89 -12.51
CA ASP A 8 30.11 26.08 -13.10
C ASP A 8 30.48 24.61 -12.85
N THR A 9 29.96 24.04 -11.83
CA THR A 9 30.08 22.61 -11.61
C THR A 9 28.69 22.01 -11.39
N ASN A 10 28.31 21.17 -12.32
CA ASN A 10 27.31 20.12 -12.23
C ASN A 10 25.83 20.47 -12.46
N THR A 11 25.53 21.13 -13.58
CA THR A 11 24.21 21.08 -14.17
C THR A 11 24.12 20.14 -15.38
N ASP A 12 25.10 19.28 -15.58
CA ASP A 12 25.25 18.48 -16.81
C ASP A 12 24.63 17.08 -16.79
N SER A 13 24.09 16.60 -15.66
CA SER A 13 23.61 15.21 -15.58
C SER A 13 22.30 14.94 -16.35
N TYR A 14 21.53 15.98 -16.65
CA TYR A 14 20.30 15.85 -17.47
C TYR A 14 20.32 16.67 -18.76
N ARG A 15 21.51 17.00 -19.29
CA ARG A 15 21.60 17.78 -20.50
C ARG A 15 20.99 17.09 -21.72
N THR A 16 20.08 17.82 -22.34
CA THR A 16 19.47 17.75 -23.66
C THR A 16 18.56 16.55 -23.97
N ALA A 17 17.28 16.86 -24.07
CA ALA A 17 16.16 16.02 -24.50
C ALA A 17 16.27 15.48 -25.96
N ASN A 18 17.40 15.65 -26.63
CA ASN A 18 17.61 15.21 -28.01
C ASN A 18 18.62 14.06 -28.17
N ASP A 19 19.09 13.48 -27.06
CA ASP A 19 20.08 12.41 -27.17
C ASP A 19 19.40 11.03 -27.16
N ASN A 20 19.08 10.52 -28.34
CA ASN A 20 18.64 9.15 -28.57
C ASN A 20 19.76 8.12 -28.32
N SER A 21 20.92 8.54 -27.80
CA SER A 21 22.12 7.69 -27.63
C SER A 21 21.85 6.51 -26.70
N TYR A 22 21.14 6.74 -25.57
CA TYR A 22 20.85 5.67 -24.59
C TYR A 22 19.86 4.62 -25.10
N ALA A 23 18.85 5.02 -25.86
CA ALA A 23 17.95 4.07 -26.51
C ALA A 23 18.71 3.28 -27.59
N TYR A 24 19.62 3.92 -28.29
CA TYR A 24 20.51 3.27 -29.24
C TYR A 24 21.49 2.32 -28.55
N ASP A 25 22.07 2.73 -27.44
CA ASP A 25 23.00 1.92 -26.63
C ASP A 25 22.29 0.69 -26.05
N PHE A 26 21.07 0.83 -25.55
CA PHE A 26 20.28 -0.31 -25.08
C PHE A 26 19.96 -1.30 -26.21
N LEU A 27 19.49 -0.82 -27.35
CA LEU A 27 19.18 -1.68 -28.50
C LEU A 27 20.44 -2.35 -29.04
N SER A 28 21.58 -1.66 -29.03
CA SER A 28 22.90 -2.23 -29.38
C SER A 28 23.30 -3.32 -28.38
N ALA A 29 23.12 -3.09 -27.08
CA ALA A 29 23.35 -4.09 -26.04
C ALA A 29 22.45 -5.34 -26.23
N VAL A 30 21.16 -5.14 -26.54
CA VAL A 30 20.22 -6.23 -26.85
C VAL A 30 20.68 -7.01 -28.09
N HIS A 31 21.16 -6.31 -29.12
CA HIS A 31 21.64 -6.98 -30.34
C HIS A 31 22.89 -7.85 -30.08
N ASN A 32 23.78 -7.38 -29.21
CA ASN A 32 25.05 -8.03 -28.91
C ASN A 32 24.99 -9.09 -27.79
N ASN A 33 23.84 -9.17 -27.04
CA ASN A 33 23.66 -10.11 -25.95
C ASN A 33 22.41 -10.97 -26.17
N PRO A 34 22.56 -12.25 -26.57
CA PRO A 34 21.43 -13.16 -26.84
C PRO A 34 20.51 -13.37 -25.61
N ASN A 35 21.05 -13.37 -24.41
CA ASN A 35 20.26 -13.52 -23.18
C ASN A 35 19.39 -12.28 -22.92
N LEU A 36 19.95 -11.11 -23.07
CA LEU A 36 19.23 -9.83 -22.96
C LEU A 36 18.16 -9.74 -24.06
N ALA A 37 18.49 -10.16 -25.30
CA ALA A 37 17.53 -10.23 -26.39
C ALA A 37 16.35 -11.17 -26.09
N LEU A 38 16.62 -12.31 -25.49
CA LEU A 38 15.57 -13.26 -25.07
C LEU A 38 14.67 -12.65 -23.97
N GLN A 39 15.25 -12.03 -22.97
CA GLN A 39 14.51 -11.37 -21.87
C GLN A 39 13.66 -10.21 -22.42
N TYR A 40 14.23 -9.37 -23.26
CA TYR A 40 13.53 -8.25 -23.89
C TYR A 40 12.38 -8.71 -24.79
N ASN A 41 12.58 -9.80 -25.55
CA ASN A 41 11.54 -10.40 -26.35
C ASN A 41 10.41 -11.02 -25.50
N LYS A 42 10.73 -11.63 -24.36
CA LYS A 42 9.72 -12.10 -23.39
C LYS A 42 8.95 -10.93 -22.80
N PHE A 43 9.63 -9.86 -22.40
CA PHE A 43 9.02 -8.66 -21.87
C PHE A 43 8.03 -8.03 -22.87
N LYS A 44 8.34 -8.03 -24.17
CA LYS A 44 7.46 -7.49 -25.22
C LYS A 44 6.28 -8.39 -25.59
N ARG A 45 6.37 -9.71 -25.38
CA ARG A 45 5.43 -10.69 -25.98
C ARG A 45 4.09 -10.86 -25.28
N ASN A 46 3.91 -10.39 -24.06
CA ASN A 46 2.71 -10.71 -23.29
C ASN A 46 1.73 -9.53 -23.19
N SER A 47 0.47 -9.78 -23.56
CA SER A 47 -0.78 -9.07 -23.24
C SER A 47 -0.85 -7.51 -23.35
N PHE A 48 -2.05 -6.99 -23.30
CA PHE A 48 -2.40 -5.56 -23.35
C PHE A 48 -1.61 -4.70 -22.32
N PHE A 49 -1.40 -5.21 -21.11
CA PHE A 49 -0.63 -4.50 -20.08
C PHE A 49 0.85 -4.35 -20.43
N ASN A 50 1.43 -5.27 -21.17
CA ASN A 50 2.82 -5.20 -21.58
C ASN A 50 3.12 -4.03 -22.49
N LYS A 51 2.16 -3.61 -23.31
CA LYS A 51 2.36 -2.46 -24.19
C LYS A 51 2.63 -1.19 -23.39
N VAL A 52 1.83 -0.92 -22.36
CA VAL A 52 2.01 0.25 -21.47
C VAL A 52 3.39 0.20 -20.80
N TRP A 53 3.81 -0.97 -20.35
CA TRP A 53 5.11 -1.13 -19.70
C TRP A 53 6.28 -1.06 -20.67
N VAL A 54 6.14 -1.56 -21.89
CA VAL A 54 7.14 -1.41 -22.95
C VAL A 54 7.28 0.07 -23.34
N ASP A 55 6.18 0.78 -23.48
CA ASP A 55 6.20 2.22 -23.77
C ASP A 55 6.86 2.99 -22.62
N ARG A 56 6.54 2.68 -21.34
CA ARG A 56 7.17 3.31 -20.18
C ARG A 56 8.67 2.99 -20.08
N PHE A 57 9.08 1.77 -20.39
CA PHE A 57 10.46 1.37 -20.47
C PHE A 57 11.21 2.15 -21.55
N ASN A 58 10.63 2.26 -22.75
CA ASN A 58 11.18 3.03 -23.85
C ASN A 58 11.30 4.53 -23.50
N ASP A 59 10.29 5.08 -22.82
CA ASP A 59 10.32 6.46 -22.34
C ASP A 59 11.41 6.69 -21.30
N TYR A 60 11.67 5.72 -20.43
CA TYR A 60 12.77 5.79 -19.47
C TYR A 60 14.14 5.75 -20.18
N ILE A 61 14.35 4.77 -21.07
CA ILE A 61 15.61 4.64 -21.81
C ILE A 61 15.89 5.86 -22.69
N SER A 62 14.83 6.45 -23.28
CA SER A 62 14.94 7.68 -24.06
C SER A 62 14.97 8.96 -23.22
N LYS A 63 15.13 8.85 -21.89
CA LYS A 63 15.17 9.98 -20.95
C LYS A 63 13.97 10.92 -21.01
N LYS A 64 12.81 10.42 -21.40
CA LYS A 64 11.55 11.18 -21.34
C LYS A 64 10.90 11.07 -19.98
N LYS A 65 11.01 9.90 -19.34
CA LYS A 65 10.45 9.62 -18.03
C LYS A 65 11.49 9.12 -17.05
N THR A 66 11.22 9.33 -15.76
CA THR A 66 11.99 8.79 -14.64
C THR A 66 11.59 7.35 -14.34
N LEU A 67 12.30 6.67 -13.42
CA LEU A 67 11.91 5.36 -12.91
C LEU A 67 10.56 5.46 -12.16
N PRO A 68 9.68 4.45 -12.31
CA PRO A 68 8.39 4.43 -11.62
C PRO A 68 8.56 3.97 -10.16
N LEU A 69 8.96 4.88 -9.27
CA LEU A 69 9.35 4.58 -7.88
C LEU A 69 8.25 3.99 -7.01
N LEU A 70 6.98 4.15 -7.41
CA LEU A 70 5.83 3.55 -6.71
C LEU A 70 5.59 2.08 -7.07
N TYR A 71 6.58 1.41 -7.62
CA TYR A 71 6.60 -0.04 -7.79
C TYR A 71 7.73 -0.65 -6.96
N ASP A 72 7.44 -1.72 -6.28
CA ASP A 72 8.30 -2.38 -5.30
C ASP A 72 9.75 -2.58 -5.76
N PRO A 73 10.07 -3.08 -6.97
CA PRO A 73 11.46 -3.26 -7.38
C PRO A 73 12.26 -1.97 -7.45
N PHE A 74 11.61 -0.85 -7.85
CA PHE A 74 12.29 0.44 -7.97
C PHE A 74 12.40 1.14 -6.61
N PHE A 75 11.35 1.05 -5.78
CA PHE A 75 11.39 1.56 -4.42
C PHE A 75 12.49 0.88 -3.61
N LYS A 76 12.51 -0.45 -3.60
CA LYS A 76 13.53 -1.23 -2.90
C LYS A 76 14.95 -0.93 -3.41
N LYS A 77 15.09 -0.73 -4.70
CA LYS A 77 16.41 -0.44 -5.30
C LYS A 77 17.02 0.85 -4.77
N LEU A 78 16.23 1.87 -4.48
CA LEU A 78 16.69 3.19 -4.02
C LEU A 78 16.62 3.39 -2.50
N PHE A 79 15.87 2.56 -1.79
CA PHE A 79 15.67 2.75 -0.35
C PHE A 79 16.10 1.57 0.51
N ASN A 80 16.30 0.37 -0.08
CA ASN A 80 16.75 -0.79 0.64
C ASN A 80 18.28 -0.90 0.56
N GLY A 81 18.92 -1.32 1.64
CA GLY A 81 20.38 -1.49 1.74
C GLY A 81 21.01 -0.54 2.75
N ASP A 82 22.20 -0.92 3.18
CA ASP A 82 22.93 -0.17 4.21
C ASP A 82 23.36 1.21 3.70
N GLU A 83 23.68 1.31 2.40
CA GLU A 83 24.06 2.53 1.71
C GLU A 83 22.94 3.58 1.64
N HIS A 84 21.69 3.13 1.77
CA HIS A 84 20.51 4.00 1.67
C HIS A 84 19.84 4.27 3.03
N ARG A 85 20.42 3.81 4.15
CA ARG A 85 19.85 3.97 5.50
C ARG A 85 19.60 5.42 5.89
N GLU A 86 20.50 6.32 5.54
CA GLU A 86 20.32 7.74 5.86
C GLU A 86 19.12 8.31 5.12
N ARG A 87 19.01 8.03 3.83
CA ARG A 87 17.88 8.42 2.98
C ARG A 87 16.56 7.89 3.53
N LEU A 88 16.53 6.61 3.86
CA LEU A 88 15.36 5.97 4.45
C LEU A 88 15.01 6.54 5.83
N SER A 89 16.01 6.85 6.65
CA SER A 89 15.83 7.51 7.96
C SER A 89 15.19 8.89 7.82
N ARG A 90 15.64 9.69 6.85
CA ARG A 90 15.05 11.01 6.57
C ARG A 90 13.61 10.89 6.10
N LEU A 91 13.32 9.97 5.18
CA LEU A 91 11.95 9.69 4.72
C LEU A 91 11.05 9.31 5.89
N VAL A 92 11.43 8.32 6.69
CA VAL A 92 10.64 7.83 7.83
C VAL A 92 10.47 8.94 8.88
N SER A 93 11.55 9.64 9.25
CA SER A 93 11.47 10.75 10.21
C SER A 93 10.50 11.83 9.77
N SER A 94 10.51 12.17 8.48
CA SER A 94 9.64 13.20 7.91
C SER A 94 8.16 12.81 7.93
N ILE A 95 7.86 11.52 7.84
CA ILE A 95 6.48 11.01 7.87
C ILE A 95 5.98 10.87 9.30
N ILE A 96 6.78 10.27 10.20
CA ILE A 96 6.34 10.04 11.58
C ILE A 96 6.42 11.30 12.46
N GLY A 97 7.08 12.36 11.99
CA GLY A 97 7.21 13.62 12.72
C GLY A 97 8.21 13.59 13.89
N GLN A 98 9.08 12.59 13.92
CA GLN A 98 10.11 12.42 14.95
C GLN A 98 11.44 12.04 14.30
N LYS A 99 12.54 12.66 14.75
CA LYS A 99 13.88 12.31 14.24
C LYS A 99 14.29 10.93 14.72
N VAL A 100 14.40 9.99 13.78
CA VAL A 100 14.81 8.60 14.02
C VAL A 100 15.84 8.17 12.99
N MET A 101 16.60 7.14 13.33
CA MET A 101 17.51 6.47 12.38
C MET A 101 17.03 5.04 12.15
N VAL A 102 17.05 4.59 10.92
CA VAL A 102 16.88 3.17 10.58
C VAL A 102 18.14 2.44 10.97
N ILE A 103 18.03 1.53 11.94
CA ILE A 103 19.16 0.74 12.44
C ILE A 103 19.20 -0.66 11.86
N ASP A 104 18.06 -1.13 11.34
CA ASP A 104 17.93 -2.47 10.78
C ASP A 104 16.78 -2.57 9.78
N ILE A 105 16.97 -3.36 8.72
CA ILE A 105 15.91 -3.71 7.78
C ILE A 105 15.51 -5.16 8.07
N LEU A 106 14.27 -5.34 8.46
CA LEU A 106 13.76 -6.64 8.91
C LEU A 106 13.24 -7.46 7.71
N PRO A 107 13.19 -8.81 7.83
CA PRO A 107 12.58 -9.64 6.80
C PRO A 107 11.14 -9.20 6.50
N SER A 108 10.82 -9.03 5.22
CA SER A 108 9.49 -8.60 4.77
C SER A 108 8.42 -9.67 4.93
N GLU A 109 8.82 -10.95 5.01
CA GLU A 109 7.91 -12.08 5.16
C GLU A 109 7.81 -12.50 6.63
N SER A 110 6.59 -12.81 7.08
CA SER A 110 6.29 -13.37 8.38
C SER A 110 5.36 -14.56 8.23
N SER A 111 5.72 -15.69 8.81
CA SER A 111 4.83 -16.83 8.94
C SER A 111 3.86 -16.57 10.09
N CYS A 112 2.63 -16.22 9.79
CA CYS A 112 1.54 -16.28 10.74
C CYS A 112 0.89 -17.67 10.69
N PHE A 113 0.23 -18.09 11.77
CA PHE A 113 -0.39 -19.39 11.98
C PHE A 113 -0.90 -20.06 10.68
N GLU A 114 -0.56 -21.35 10.51
CA GLU A 114 -1.10 -22.23 9.46
C GLU A 114 -0.93 -21.74 8.01
N ASP A 115 0.31 -21.65 7.53
CA ASP A 115 0.66 -21.39 6.12
C ASP A 115 0.21 -20.05 5.52
N SER A 116 -0.33 -19.12 6.32
CA SER A 116 -0.61 -17.77 5.84
C SER A 116 0.60 -16.85 6.06
N PHE A 117 1.09 -16.26 4.97
CA PHE A 117 2.20 -15.32 5.01
C PHE A 117 1.67 -13.88 4.96
N ILE A 118 2.17 -13.04 5.88
CA ILE A 118 2.07 -11.59 5.74
C ILE A 118 3.33 -11.13 5.03
N ILE A 119 3.17 -10.54 3.85
CA ILE A 119 4.27 -9.97 3.06
C ILE A 119 4.10 -8.45 3.08
N MET A 120 5.15 -7.76 3.55
CA MET A 120 5.24 -6.30 3.61
C MET A 120 6.28 -5.81 2.61
N ASP A 121 6.11 -4.58 2.09
CA ASP A 121 7.05 -4.04 1.12
C ASP A 121 8.41 -3.75 1.78
N MET A 122 8.41 -3.04 2.90
CA MET A 122 9.62 -2.76 3.67
C MET A 122 9.31 -2.58 5.16
N ILE A 123 9.99 -3.31 6.03
CA ILE A 123 9.87 -3.20 7.48
C ILE A 123 11.22 -2.86 8.09
N VAL A 124 11.24 -1.86 8.96
CA VAL A 124 12.49 -1.34 9.54
C VAL A 124 12.37 -1.16 11.05
N ARG A 125 13.49 -1.35 11.75
CA ARG A 125 13.65 -1.03 13.16
C ARG A 125 14.35 0.33 13.29
N LEU A 126 13.82 1.16 14.17
CA LEU A 126 14.28 2.53 14.38
C LEU A 126 15.14 2.64 15.66
N SER A 127 15.89 3.72 15.75
CA SER A 127 16.85 3.97 16.83
C SER A 127 16.23 4.09 18.22
N ASP A 128 14.96 4.46 18.31
CA ASP A 128 14.19 4.49 19.56
C ASP A 128 13.58 3.13 19.94
N GLY A 129 13.80 2.10 19.12
CA GLY A 129 13.29 0.75 19.27
C GLY A 129 11.94 0.50 18.62
N SER A 130 11.27 1.52 18.09
CA SER A 130 10.03 1.39 17.33
C SER A 130 10.24 0.66 16.00
N ILE A 131 9.15 0.21 15.41
CA ILE A 131 9.14 -0.46 14.10
C ILE A 131 8.30 0.38 13.15
N ALA A 132 8.81 0.59 11.92
CA ALA A 132 8.03 1.17 10.84
C ALA A 132 7.88 0.17 9.69
N ASN A 133 6.64 -0.01 9.21
CA ASN A 133 6.33 -0.71 7.98
C ASN A 133 5.98 0.33 6.91
N ILE A 134 6.59 0.24 5.74
CA ILE A 134 6.38 1.14 4.61
C ILE A 134 5.81 0.33 3.47
N GLU A 135 4.62 0.71 3.03
CA GLU A 135 3.86 0.07 1.96
C GLU A 135 3.62 1.05 0.81
N VAL A 136 3.81 0.60 -0.41
CA VAL A 136 3.51 1.36 -1.62
C VAL A 136 2.34 0.71 -2.35
N GLN A 137 1.20 1.39 -2.41
CA GLN A 137 -0.03 0.84 -2.96
C GLN A 137 -0.50 1.62 -4.19
N LYS A 138 -0.70 0.91 -5.31
CA LYS A 138 -1.15 1.51 -6.57
C LYS A 138 -2.59 2.01 -6.51
N ILE A 139 -3.46 1.26 -5.86
CA ILE A 139 -4.90 1.53 -5.81
C ILE A 139 -5.38 1.32 -4.38
N ALA A 140 -5.86 2.38 -3.73
CA ALA A 140 -6.33 2.32 -2.35
C ALA A 140 -7.51 1.37 -2.12
N ALA A 141 -8.38 1.20 -3.12
CA ALA A 141 -9.51 0.26 -3.02
C ALA A 141 -9.08 -1.21 -2.81
N LEU A 142 -7.81 -1.53 -3.08
CA LEU A 142 -7.23 -2.87 -2.94
C LEU A 142 -6.48 -3.06 -1.62
N PHE A 143 -6.45 -2.03 -0.80
CA PHE A 143 -5.79 -2.07 0.49
C PHE A 143 -6.84 -1.78 1.58
N PRO A 144 -7.59 -2.82 2.01
CA PRO A 144 -8.62 -2.65 3.03
C PRO A 144 -8.01 -2.35 4.39
N GLY A 145 -8.79 -1.71 5.27
CA GLY A 145 -8.37 -1.38 6.63
C GLY A 145 -7.98 -2.60 7.48
N GLU A 146 -8.58 -3.75 7.17
CA GLU A 146 -8.26 -5.03 7.78
C GLU A 146 -6.80 -5.44 7.51
N ARG A 147 -6.31 -5.23 6.28
CA ARG A 147 -4.91 -5.50 5.93
C ARG A 147 -3.97 -4.56 6.69
N LEU A 148 -4.32 -3.29 6.79
CA LEU A 148 -3.59 -2.31 7.58
C LEU A 148 -3.47 -2.76 9.06
N SER A 149 -4.57 -3.25 9.62
CA SER A 149 -4.63 -3.77 10.99
C SER A 149 -3.75 -5.01 11.18
N CYS A 150 -3.79 -5.95 10.23
CA CYS A 150 -2.94 -7.14 10.25
C CYS A 150 -1.44 -6.79 10.22
N TYR A 151 -1.03 -5.85 9.39
CA TYR A 151 0.36 -5.40 9.30
C TYR A 151 0.85 -4.77 10.59
N SER A 152 0.02 -3.91 11.18
CA SER A 152 0.33 -3.29 12.46
C SER A 152 0.42 -4.32 13.59
N ALA A 153 -0.47 -5.32 13.62
CA ALA A 153 -0.45 -6.40 14.59
C ALA A 153 0.82 -7.28 14.46
N ASP A 154 1.19 -7.64 13.21
CA ASP A 154 2.42 -8.41 12.96
C ASP A 154 3.67 -7.66 13.42
N ALA A 155 3.76 -6.37 13.17
CA ALA A 155 4.88 -5.55 13.64
C ALA A 155 4.97 -5.49 15.19
N ILE A 156 3.82 -5.45 15.89
CA ILE A 156 3.77 -5.57 17.36
C ILE A 156 4.29 -6.94 17.79
N MET A 157 3.84 -8.03 17.16
CA MET A 157 4.25 -9.38 17.51
C MET A 157 5.74 -9.63 17.23
N ARG A 158 6.30 -9.10 16.15
CA ARG A 158 7.75 -9.14 15.90
C ARG A 158 8.54 -8.46 17.01
N GLN A 159 8.06 -7.31 17.47
CA GLN A 159 8.70 -6.60 18.58
C GLN A 159 8.62 -7.43 19.88
N TYR A 160 7.45 -7.97 20.20
CA TYR A 160 7.23 -8.84 21.36
C TYR A 160 8.16 -10.06 21.32
N HIS A 161 8.20 -10.81 20.23
CA HIS A 161 9.05 -11.99 20.09
C HIS A 161 10.53 -11.65 20.27
N ARG A 162 11.00 -10.57 19.68
CA ARG A 162 12.40 -10.14 19.83
C ARG A 162 12.74 -9.83 21.27
N LEU A 163 11.91 -9.08 21.98
CA LEU A 163 12.17 -8.67 23.36
C LEU A 163 12.06 -9.87 24.34
N SER A 164 11.06 -10.71 24.16
CA SER A 164 10.86 -11.90 25.00
C SER A 164 11.96 -12.95 24.79
N SER A 165 12.37 -13.20 23.54
CA SER A 165 13.44 -14.15 23.22
C SER A 165 14.80 -13.68 23.74
N SER A 166 15.09 -12.38 23.67
CA SER A 166 16.33 -11.82 24.24
C SER A 166 16.39 -11.98 25.74
N SER A 167 15.26 -11.82 26.44
CA SER A 167 15.17 -12.07 27.91
C SER A 167 15.33 -13.54 28.28
N ALA A 168 14.71 -14.45 27.49
CA ALA A 168 14.82 -15.88 27.71
C ALA A 168 16.26 -16.40 27.51
N LEU A 169 16.94 -15.91 26.46
CA LEU A 169 18.35 -16.23 26.20
C LEU A 169 19.28 -15.71 27.32
N ALA A 170 19.01 -14.49 27.82
CA ALA A 170 19.77 -13.92 28.92
C ALA A 170 19.59 -14.77 30.22
N GLN A 171 18.37 -15.22 30.50
CA GLN A 171 18.08 -16.10 31.62
C GLN A 171 18.74 -17.49 31.47
N TYR A 172 18.73 -18.06 30.26
CA TYR A 172 19.37 -19.34 29.98
C TYR A 172 20.89 -19.29 30.16
N ASN A 173 21.53 -18.25 29.61
CA ASN A 173 22.97 -18.07 29.74
C ASN A 173 23.39 -17.82 31.19
N SER A 174 22.61 -17.10 32.02
CA SER A 174 22.88 -16.92 33.43
C SER A 174 22.80 -18.22 34.27
N SER A 175 21.90 -19.13 33.84
CA SER A 175 21.79 -20.45 34.52
C SER A 175 22.91 -21.44 34.17
N ILE A 176 23.67 -21.17 33.10
CA ILE A 176 24.84 -21.98 32.70
C ILE A 176 26.12 -21.51 33.41
N ASP A 177 26.25 -20.20 33.64
CA ASP A 177 27.47 -19.60 34.21
C ASP A 177 27.60 -19.77 35.75
N ASP A 178 26.56 -20.23 36.44
CA ASP A 178 26.59 -20.47 37.90
C ASP A 178 27.54 -21.59 38.31
N ASN A 179 28.18 -22.31 37.35
CA ASN A 179 29.13 -23.38 37.63
C ASN A 179 30.62 -23.04 37.44
N THR A 180 30.95 -21.80 37.08
CA THR A 180 32.36 -21.37 36.94
C THR A 180 32.55 -20.00 37.60
N MET A 181 33.00 -20.02 38.85
CA MET A 181 33.43 -18.82 39.56
C MET A 181 34.61 -18.15 38.86
N ASN A 182 34.37 -17.00 38.27
CA ASN A 182 35.38 -15.98 37.98
C ASN A 182 34.84 -14.60 38.35
N GLU A 183 35.43 -14.01 39.38
CA GLU A 183 35.02 -12.82 40.13
C GLU A 183 35.20 -11.48 39.38
N ASN A 184 35.16 -11.42 38.04
CA ASN A 184 35.37 -10.19 37.31
C ASN A 184 34.43 -10.00 36.09
N VAL A 185 33.17 -10.38 36.21
CA VAL A 185 32.15 -9.96 35.23
C VAL A 185 31.28 -8.90 35.88
N GLN A 186 31.47 -7.65 35.43
CA GLN A 186 30.55 -6.55 35.72
C GLN A 186 29.11 -7.03 35.50
N SER A 187 28.29 -6.91 36.54
CA SER A 187 26.88 -7.28 36.57
C SER A 187 26.14 -6.68 35.39
N MET A 188 25.97 -7.46 34.30
CA MET A 188 24.94 -7.18 33.33
C MET A 188 23.59 -7.34 34.05
N GLU A 189 22.91 -6.24 34.32
CA GLU A 189 21.55 -6.27 34.83
C GLU A 189 20.69 -7.14 33.90
N HIS A 190 20.24 -8.28 34.43
CA HIS A 190 19.31 -9.16 33.72
C HIS A 190 17.96 -8.47 33.58
N LYS A 191 17.79 -7.78 32.44
CA LYS A 191 16.54 -7.08 32.15
C LYS A 191 15.46 -8.10 31.78
N THR A 192 14.59 -8.41 32.74
CA THR A 192 13.40 -9.23 32.50
C THR A 192 12.46 -8.46 31.53
N PHE A 193 11.88 -9.15 30.56
CA PHE A 193 10.92 -8.55 29.62
C PHE A 193 9.76 -7.86 30.38
N SER A 194 9.44 -6.66 29.97
CA SER A 194 8.23 -5.93 30.39
C SER A 194 7.49 -5.42 29.17
N TYR A 195 6.16 -5.46 29.18
CA TYR A 195 5.34 -4.82 28.16
C TYR A 195 5.62 -3.33 28.00
N LYS A 196 6.16 -2.66 29.02
CA LYS A 196 6.59 -1.25 28.97
C LYS A 196 7.84 -1.03 28.10
N ASP A 197 8.57 -2.10 27.76
CA ASP A 197 9.73 -2.03 26.87
C ASP A 197 9.31 -1.96 25.39
N MET A 198 8.06 -2.30 25.08
CA MET A 198 7.52 -2.20 23.72
C MET A 198 7.37 -0.73 23.31
N LYS A 199 7.70 -0.46 22.05
CA LYS A 199 7.68 0.87 21.43
C LYS A 199 6.61 0.94 20.36
N ASN A 200 6.36 2.15 19.88
CA ASN A 200 5.37 2.41 18.83
C ASN A 200 5.64 1.58 17.58
N VAL A 201 4.56 1.31 16.88
CA VAL A 201 4.57 0.68 15.56
C VAL A 201 3.92 1.64 14.58
N HIS A 202 4.67 2.01 13.55
CA HIS A 202 4.23 2.94 12.52
C HIS A 202 3.94 2.16 11.23
N THR A 203 2.71 2.22 10.75
CA THR A 203 2.34 1.68 9.44
C THR A 203 2.14 2.84 8.48
N ILE A 204 3.06 2.97 7.54
CA ILE A 204 3.12 4.03 6.54
C ILE A 204 2.63 3.46 5.21
N VAL A 205 1.62 4.07 4.61
CA VAL A 205 1.09 3.63 3.31
C VAL A 205 1.06 4.80 2.34
N LEU A 206 1.76 4.63 1.22
CA LEU A 206 1.81 5.56 0.11
C LEU A 206 0.83 5.08 -0.97
N PHE A 207 -0.28 5.79 -1.17
CA PHE A 207 -1.25 5.48 -2.20
C PHE A 207 -0.99 6.30 -3.46
N GLU A 208 -0.71 5.65 -4.58
CA GLU A 208 -0.59 6.34 -5.87
C GLU A 208 -1.94 6.89 -6.33
N ASN A 209 -3.00 6.09 -6.20
CA ASN A 209 -4.37 6.47 -6.51
C ASN A 209 -5.26 6.22 -5.29
N SER A 210 -5.74 7.29 -4.69
CA SER A 210 -6.67 7.25 -3.57
C SER A 210 -8.10 6.94 -4.05
N ASN A 211 -8.95 6.52 -3.12
CA ASN A 211 -10.38 6.35 -3.33
C ASN A 211 -11.17 7.35 -2.47
N SER A 212 -12.49 7.31 -2.57
CA SER A 212 -13.38 8.20 -1.80
C SER A 212 -13.18 8.11 -0.28
N ASN A 213 -12.68 6.99 0.24
CA ASN A 213 -12.44 6.81 1.68
C ASN A 213 -11.22 7.58 2.18
N LEU A 214 -10.32 8.00 1.29
CA LEU A 214 -9.15 8.82 1.60
C LEU A 214 -9.37 10.31 1.32
N ILE A 215 -10.59 10.71 1.00
CA ILE A 215 -10.96 12.11 0.83
C ILE A 215 -11.44 12.62 2.19
N SER A 216 -10.73 13.61 2.73
CA SER A 216 -11.12 14.23 3.99
C SER A 216 -12.48 14.94 3.87
N PRO A 217 -13.42 14.71 4.80
CA PRO A 217 -14.68 15.47 4.83
C PRO A 217 -14.49 16.94 5.20
N ILE A 218 -13.34 17.31 5.80
CA ILE A 218 -13.02 18.68 6.21
C ILE A 218 -12.43 19.45 5.02
N ASP A 219 -11.46 18.86 4.32
CA ASP A 219 -10.80 19.46 3.17
C ASP A 219 -10.31 18.38 2.19
N SER A 220 -10.83 18.39 0.97
CA SER A 220 -10.44 17.45 -0.08
C SER A 220 -9.00 17.62 -0.60
N ARG A 221 -8.27 18.67 -0.15
CA ARG A 221 -6.86 18.89 -0.47
C ARG A 221 -5.91 18.20 0.49
N LEU A 222 -6.41 17.68 1.61
CA LEU A 222 -5.60 16.97 2.59
C LEU A 222 -5.15 15.62 1.99
N TYR A 223 -3.86 15.43 1.95
CA TYR A 223 -3.22 14.25 1.39
C TYR A 223 -2.52 13.39 2.42
N PHE A 224 -2.35 13.91 3.65
CA PHE A 224 -1.64 13.26 4.74
C PHE A 224 -2.61 13.01 5.89
N HIS A 225 -2.82 11.73 6.21
CA HIS A 225 -3.78 11.31 7.22
C HIS A 225 -3.08 10.49 8.28
N VAL A 226 -3.28 10.87 9.54
CA VAL A 226 -2.72 10.17 10.69
C VAL A 226 -3.81 9.57 11.52
N GLY A 227 -3.68 8.28 11.79
CA GLY A 227 -4.58 7.53 12.63
C GLY A 227 -3.89 7.01 13.89
N THR A 228 -4.50 7.27 15.04
CA THR A 228 -4.14 6.66 16.33
C THR A 228 -5.41 6.20 17.02
N THR A 229 -5.31 5.21 17.89
CA THR A 229 -6.46 4.78 18.69
C THR A 229 -6.65 5.75 19.85
N ARG A 230 -7.85 6.34 19.96
CA ARG A 230 -8.26 7.22 21.06
C ARG A 230 -9.56 6.71 21.67
N PHE A 231 -9.70 6.88 22.97
CA PHE A 231 -10.93 6.54 23.68
C PHE A 231 -11.91 7.71 23.65
N ASN A 232 -13.20 7.43 23.54
CA ASN A 232 -14.26 8.44 23.49
C ASN A 232 -14.35 9.29 24.77
N THR A 233 -13.84 8.78 25.89
CA THR A 233 -13.79 9.46 27.18
C THR A 233 -12.55 10.34 27.37
N GLN A 234 -11.69 10.45 26.36
CA GLN A 234 -10.44 11.21 26.36
C GLN A 234 -9.46 10.79 27.47
N ILE A 235 -9.57 9.56 27.97
CA ILE A 235 -8.56 9.01 28.86
C ILE A 235 -7.23 8.89 28.11
N ASP A 236 -6.14 9.23 28.78
CA ASP A 236 -4.78 9.05 28.26
C ASP A 236 -4.35 7.59 28.49
N PHE A 237 -4.62 6.74 27.51
CA PHE A 237 -4.19 5.36 27.50
C PHE A 237 -3.55 5.07 26.13
N PRO A 238 -2.24 5.33 25.97
CA PRO A 238 -1.57 5.25 24.69
C PRO A 238 -1.50 3.80 24.20
N LEU A 239 -1.96 3.58 22.99
CA LEU A 239 -1.76 2.34 22.23
C LEU A 239 -0.61 2.53 21.25
N LEU A 240 0.09 1.44 20.93
CA LEU A 240 1.35 1.48 20.19
C LEU A 240 1.18 1.70 18.69
N GLN A 241 -0.03 1.59 18.15
CA GLN A 241 -0.31 1.59 16.71
C GLN A 241 -0.53 3.00 16.18
N HIS A 242 0.29 3.38 15.21
CA HIS A 242 0.22 4.64 14.48
C HIS A 242 0.12 4.36 12.98
N PHE A 243 -0.83 4.99 12.32
CA PHE A 243 -1.09 4.82 10.90
C PHE A 243 -0.84 6.13 10.18
N HIS A 244 -0.08 6.08 9.09
CA HIS A 244 0.23 7.23 8.24
C HIS A 244 -0.18 6.90 6.82
N MET A 245 -1.27 7.50 6.35
CA MET A 245 -1.80 7.26 5.02
C MET A 245 -1.58 8.50 4.16
N ILE A 246 -0.93 8.34 3.03
CA ILE A 246 -0.55 9.44 2.15
C ILE A 246 -1.17 9.24 0.77
N SER A 247 -2.04 10.18 0.36
CA SER A 247 -2.69 10.22 -0.95
C SER A 247 -1.82 10.99 -1.94
N LEU A 248 -0.99 10.28 -2.72
CA LEU A 248 -0.02 10.89 -3.64
C LEU A 248 -0.68 11.59 -4.83
N ASP A 249 -1.82 11.10 -5.32
CA ASP A 249 -2.62 11.77 -6.35
C ASP A 249 -3.18 13.12 -5.85
N THR A 250 -3.63 13.18 -4.60
CA THR A 250 -4.06 14.44 -3.96
C THR A 250 -2.87 15.38 -3.76
N PHE A 251 -1.73 14.88 -3.27
CA PHE A 251 -0.49 15.64 -3.16
C PHE A 251 -0.07 16.20 -4.52
N ARG A 252 -0.04 15.38 -5.56
CA ARG A 252 0.31 15.77 -6.92
C ARG A 252 -0.58 16.89 -7.44
N LYS A 253 -1.89 16.77 -7.22
CA LYS A 253 -2.88 17.73 -7.71
C LYS A 253 -2.76 19.10 -7.05
N TYR A 254 -2.58 19.15 -5.75
CA TYR A 254 -2.72 20.40 -4.98
C TYR A 254 -1.40 20.98 -4.49
N ARG A 255 -0.40 20.15 -4.19
CA ARG A 255 0.85 20.62 -3.59
C ARG A 255 2.04 20.59 -4.55
N TYR A 256 2.19 19.51 -5.27
CA TYR A 256 3.30 19.32 -6.19
C TYR A 256 3.36 20.39 -7.30
N SER A 257 2.20 20.80 -7.81
CA SER A 257 2.11 21.86 -8.81
C SER A 257 2.63 23.20 -8.31
N ASP A 258 2.45 23.51 -7.03
CA ASP A 258 2.96 24.74 -6.40
C ASP A 258 4.46 24.66 -6.16
N ILE A 259 4.96 23.48 -5.79
CA ILE A 259 6.41 23.22 -5.63
C ILE A 259 7.15 23.46 -6.95
N ILE A 260 6.69 22.89 -8.05
CA ILE A 260 7.32 23.07 -9.37
C ILE A 260 7.31 24.54 -9.80
N LYS A 261 6.25 25.27 -9.51
CA LYS A 261 6.14 26.70 -9.84
C LYS A 261 6.98 27.61 -8.94
N GLY A 262 7.63 27.07 -7.90
CA GLY A 262 8.39 27.84 -6.92
C GLY A 262 7.52 28.59 -5.91
N ASN A 263 6.23 28.31 -5.85
CA ASN A 263 5.27 28.93 -4.93
C ASN A 263 5.16 28.13 -3.62
N VAL A 264 6.28 27.66 -3.07
CA VAL A 264 6.26 26.80 -1.88
C VAL A 264 5.96 27.63 -0.63
N ASN A 265 4.72 27.71 -0.23
CA ASN A 265 4.37 28.12 1.12
C ASN A 265 4.30 26.87 2.01
N ILE A 266 5.40 26.63 2.73
CA ILE A 266 5.65 25.40 3.50
C ILE A 266 4.68 25.27 4.69
N THR A 267 3.99 26.36 5.09
CA THR A 267 3.39 26.46 6.42
C THR A 267 1.88 26.26 6.48
N GLU A 268 1.14 26.24 5.39
CA GLU A 268 -0.32 26.43 5.48
C GLU A 268 -1.20 25.18 5.52
N TYR A 269 -0.74 23.98 5.13
CA TYR A 269 -1.69 22.87 4.90
C TYR A 269 -1.24 21.48 5.38
N ASP A 270 -0.07 21.33 5.95
CA ASP A 270 0.50 19.99 6.12
C ASP A 270 0.35 19.38 7.51
N TYR A 271 -0.26 20.08 8.49
CA TYR A 271 -0.10 19.61 9.85
C TYR A 271 -1.16 20.07 10.85
N ASP A 272 -1.79 19.12 11.53
CA ASP A 272 -2.48 19.33 12.79
C ASP A 272 -1.50 19.06 13.95
N GLU A 273 -0.86 20.10 14.45
CA GLU A 273 0.11 20.06 15.58
C GLU A 273 -0.45 19.32 16.81
N SER A 274 -1.77 19.27 16.96
CA SER A 274 -2.44 18.65 18.09
C SER A 274 -2.32 17.12 18.08
N MET A 275 -2.03 16.50 16.93
CA MET A 275 -1.98 15.05 16.80
C MET A 275 -0.65 14.43 17.24
N TYR A 276 0.46 15.14 17.11
CA TYR A 276 1.80 14.60 17.38
C TYR A 276 2.50 15.18 18.61
N GLY A 277 1.92 16.21 19.21
CA GLY A 277 2.49 16.88 20.40
C GLY A 277 3.80 17.63 20.16
N THR A 278 4.43 17.47 19.00
CA THR A 278 5.67 18.17 18.64
C THR A 278 5.56 18.66 17.19
N PRO A 279 5.66 19.96 16.93
CA PRO A 279 5.62 20.48 15.57
C PRO A 279 6.78 19.91 14.75
N LEU A 280 6.52 19.62 13.46
CA LEU A 280 7.56 19.25 12.51
C LEU A 280 8.61 20.36 12.44
N THR A 281 9.87 20.00 12.45
CA THR A 281 10.93 20.95 12.12
C THR A 281 10.85 21.32 10.65
N SER A 282 11.35 22.52 10.29
CA SER A 282 11.42 22.95 8.90
C SER A 282 12.16 21.95 8.02
N ASP A 283 13.19 21.28 8.54
CA ASP A 283 13.96 20.28 7.82
C ASP A 283 13.11 19.03 7.55
N MET A 284 12.36 18.53 8.53
CA MET A 284 11.48 17.36 8.34
C MET A 284 10.37 17.66 7.35
N LEU A 285 9.80 18.85 7.39
CA LEU A 285 8.78 19.24 6.42
C LEU A 285 9.38 19.34 5.02
N ARG A 286 10.56 19.92 4.90
CA ARG A 286 11.31 19.96 3.64
C ARG A 286 11.58 18.56 3.11
N ASP A 287 12.07 17.64 3.94
CA ASP A 287 12.30 16.24 3.57
C ASP A 287 11.01 15.55 3.11
N ARG A 288 9.88 15.74 3.83
CA ARG A 288 8.59 15.19 3.42
C ARG A 288 8.20 15.67 2.03
N LEU A 289 8.24 16.98 1.78
CA LEU A 289 7.90 17.55 0.49
C LEU A 289 8.84 17.07 -0.62
N ALA A 290 10.13 16.96 -0.33
CA ALA A 290 11.13 16.45 -1.28
C ALA A 290 10.85 15.00 -1.68
N TYR A 291 10.67 14.10 -0.71
CA TYR A 291 10.43 12.68 -1.01
C TYR A 291 9.06 12.43 -1.65
N LEU A 292 8.00 13.11 -1.18
CA LEU A 292 6.70 12.98 -1.83
C LEU A 292 6.73 13.51 -3.27
N SER A 293 7.46 14.61 -3.52
CA SER A 293 7.67 15.12 -4.87
C SER A 293 8.44 14.13 -5.74
N LEU A 294 9.48 13.50 -5.20
CA LEU A 294 10.23 12.44 -5.89
C LEU A 294 9.32 11.29 -6.32
N PHE A 295 8.41 10.83 -5.45
CA PHE A 295 7.51 9.71 -5.74
C PHE A 295 6.47 10.01 -6.82
N VAL A 296 6.05 11.27 -6.96
CA VAL A 296 5.07 11.68 -7.98
C VAL A 296 5.69 12.22 -9.26
N THR A 297 7.02 12.34 -9.31
CA THR A 297 7.74 12.80 -10.50
C THR A 297 7.75 11.71 -11.57
N GLU A 298 7.25 12.02 -12.76
CA GLU A 298 7.23 11.07 -13.88
C GLU A 298 8.09 11.51 -15.05
N SER A 299 8.19 12.81 -15.32
CA SER A 299 8.96 13.34 -16.44
C SER A 299 10.36 13.79 -16.00
N VAL A 300 11.31 13.77 -16.93
CA VAL A 300 12.66 14.32 -16.68
C VAL A 300 12.60 15.84 -16.50
N GLU A 301 11.68 16.53 -17.17
CA GLU A 301 11.48 17.98 -17.00
C GLU A 301 11.06 18.31 -15.56
N ASP A 302 10.12 17.55 -15.00
CA ASP A 302 9.70 17.69 -13.61
C ASP A 302 10.85 17.35 -12.65
N ALA A 303 11.65 16.32 -12.95
CA ALA A 303 12.82 15.96 -12.15
C ALA A 303 13.83 17.11 -12.07
N LEU A 304 14.10 17.78 -13.20
CA LEU A 304 14.97 18.97 -13.24
C LEU A 304 14.38 20.14 -12.46
N ALA A 305 13.07 20.33 -12.52
CA ALA A 305 12.40 21.39 -11.76
C ALA A 305 12.50 21.12 -10.25
N ILE A 306 12.29 19.88 -9.83
CA ILE A 306 12.38 19.47 -8.42
C ILE A 306 13.81 19.57 -7.89
N GLN A 307 14.82 19.19 -8.66
CA GLN A 307 16.22 19.33 -8.28
C GLN A 307 16.61 20.78 -7.97
N LYS A 308 16.01 21.75 -8.66
CA LYS A 308 16.24 23.17 -8.34
C LYS A 308 15.68 23.57 -6.98
N VAL A 309 14.54 22.98 -6.57
CA VAL A 309 13.90 23.25 -5.27
C VAL A 309 14.55 22.42 -4.16
N PHE A 310 14.87 21.15 -4.45
CA PHE A 310 15.42 20.18 -3.53
C PHE A 310 16.75 19.60 -4.08
N PRO A 311 17.87 20.36 -4.03
CA PRO A 311 19.16 19.89 -4.53
C PRO A 311 19.64 18.59 -3.88
N GLU A 312 19.20 18.28 -2.68
CA GLU A 312 19.48 17.05 -1.94
C GLU A 312 18.98 15.78 -2.64
N LEU A 313 18.03 15.90 -3.56
CA LEU A 313 17.55 14.76 -4.37
C LEU A 313 18.46 14.43 -5.55
N SER A 314 19.45 15.28 -5.87
CA SER A 314 20.32 15.10 -7.04
C SER A 314 21.01 13.73 -7.03
N GLN A 315 21.52 13.29 -5.88
CA GLN A 315 22.14 11.98 -5.75
C GLN A 315 21.21 10.83 -6.17
N ILE A 316 19.91 10.92 -5.82
CA ILE A 316 18.93 9.89 -6.18
C ILE A 316 18.71 9.86 -7.69
N PHE A 317 18.62 11.03 -8.32
CA PHE A 317 18.47 11.10 -9.78
C PHE A 317 19.74 10.65 -10.50
N ASP A 318 20.94 10.90 -9.95
CA ASP A 318 22.19 10.40 -10.49
C ASP A 318 22.25 8.87 -10.42
N GLU A 319 21.88 8.26 -9.29
CA GLU A 319 21.74 6.80 -9.15
C GLU A 319 20.74 6.23 -10.16
N MET A 320 19.57 6.89 -10.36
CA MET A 320 18.58 6.47 -11.36
C MET A 320 19.15 6.50 -12.78
N ASN A 321 20.02 7.48 -13.08
CA ASN A 321 20.68 7.56 -14.38
C ASN A 321 21.76 6.49 -14.56
N GLU A 322 22.48 6.11 -13.50
CA GLU A 322 23.48 5.05 -13.57
C GLU A 322 22.88 3.70 -14.00
N TYR A 323 21.60 3.47 -13.68
CA TYR A 323 20.91 2.26 -14.14
C TYR A 323 20.75 2.20 -15.66
N LEU A 324 20.78 3.34 -16.36
CA LEU A 324 20.76 3.36 -17.83
C LEU A 324 21.98 2.66 -18.43
N ALA A 325 23.11 2.65 -17.72
CA ALA A 325 24.31 1.92 -18.10
C ALA A 325 24.25 0.40 -17.82
N LYS A 326 23.17 -0.07 -17.17
CA LYS A 326 22.95 -1.46 -16.74
C LYS A 326 21.68 -2.05 -17.35
N PRO A 327 21.61 -2.26 -18.66
CA PRO A 327 20.37 -2.60 -19.37
C PRO A 327 19.71 -3.90 -18.89
N GLU A 328 20.50 -4.88 -18.45
CA GLU A 328 19.97 -6.14 -17.92
C GLU A 328 19.24 -5.94 -16.57
N GLU A 329 19.83 -5.12 -15.69
CA GLU A 329 19.26 -4.81 -14.38
C GLU A 329 17.96 -4.02 -14.54
N VAL A 330 17.95 -2.99 -15.38
CA VAL A 330 16.75 -2.19 -15.66
C VAL A 330 15.63 -3.05 -16.24
N LEU A 331 15.94 -3.88 -17.24
CA LEU A 331 14.96 -4.75 -17.85
C LEU A 331 14.39 -5.78 -16.84
N SER A 332 15.24 -6.26 -15.92
CA SER A 332 14.83 -7.16 -14.85
C SER A 332 13.86 -6.47 -13.90
N MET A 333 14.14 -5.23 -13.47
CA MET A 333 13.24 -4.45 -12.60
C MET A 333 11.88 -4.19 -13.26
N PHE A 334 11.87 -3.78 -14.54
CA PHE A 334 10.62 -3.59 -15.28
C PHE A 334 9.84 -4.89 -15.48
N SER A 335 10.52 -6.00 -15.73
CA SER A 335 9.89 -7.32 -15.87
C SER A 335 9.28 -7.80 -14.56
N GLU A 336 9.95 -7.59 -13.44
CA GLU A 336 9.44 -7.94 -12.11
C GLU A 336 8.24 -7.06 -11.73
N ALA A 337 8.32 -5.74 -11.95
CA ALA A 337 7.20 -4.84 -11.71
C ALA A 337 5.95 -5.24 -12.52
N LEU A 338 6.15 -5.64 -13.78
CA LEU A 338 5.07 -6.15 -14.63
C LEU A 338 4.51 -7.47 -14.09
N ARG A 339 5.35 -8.38 -13.60
CA ARG A 339 4.92 -9.65 -13.00
C ARG A 339 4.05 -9.42 -11.78
N ILE A 340 4.44 -8.50 -10.89
CA ILE A 340 3.69 -8.12 -9.70
C ILE A 340 2.34 -7.48 -10.10
N LEU A 341 2.34 -6.57 -11.09
CA LEU A 341 1.13 -5.94 -11.60
C LEU A 341 0.15 -6.96 -12.17
N ASN A 342 0.63 -7.90 -12.98
CA ASN A 342 -0.21 -8.94 -13.57
C ASN A 342 -0.79 -9.86 -12.50
N HIS A 343 0.00 -10.22 -11.48
CA HIS A 343 -0.48 -11.02 -10.35
C HIS A 343 -1.58 -10.29 -9.57
N ASN A 344 -1.33 -9.05 -9.20
CA ASN A 344 -2.28 -8.22 -8.46
C ASN A 344 -3.58 -8.00 -9.25
N THR A 345 -3.47 -7.78 -10.56
CA THR A 345 -4.64 -7.63 -11.43
C THR A 345 -5.46 -8.92 -11.50
N ALA A 346 -4.79 -10.09 -11.59
CA ALA A 346 -5.48 -11.37 -11.58
C ALA A 346 -6.23 -11.63 -10.26
N VAL A 347 -5.61 -11.32 -9.13
CA VAL A 347 -6.25 -11.42 -7.79
C VAL A 347 -7.48 -10.53 -7.72
N LEU A 348 -7.38 -9.29 -8.22
CA LEU A 348 -8.49 -8.36 -8.28
C LEU A 348 -9.66 -8.87 -9.11
N MET A 349 -9.37 -9.37 -10.31
CA MET A 349 -10.42 -9.91 -11.18
C MET A 349 -11.15 -11.05 -10.49
N VAL A 350 -10.43 -11.94 -9.79
CA VAL A 350 -11.03 -13.02 -9.02
C VAL A 350 -11.94 -12.48 -7.92
N ASP A 351 -11.52 -11.48 -7.17
CA ASP A 351 -12.33 -10.90 -6.10
C ASP A 351 -13.55 -10.12 -6.62
N GLU A 352 -13.42 -9.41 -7.74
CA GLU A 352 -14.56 -8.78 -8.42
C GLU A 352 -15.57 -9.81 -8.93
N TYR A 353 -15.10 -10.90 -9.55
CA TYR A 353 -15.96 -11.99 -9.97
C TYR A 353 -16.66 -12.65 -8.78
N ARG A 354 -15.94 -12.87 -7.67
CA ARG A 354 -16.52 -13.43 -6.45
C ARG A 354 -17.62 -12.51 -5.89
N LYS A 355 -17.40 -11.20 -5.83
CA LYS A 355 -18.41 -10.22 -5.39
C LYS A 355 -19.63 -10.23 -6.32
N LYS A 356 -19.43 -10.17 -7.62
CA LYS A 356 -20.54 -10.25 -8.60
C LYS A 356 -21.32 -11.56 -8.48
N TYR A 357 -20.64 -12.67 -8.24
CA TYR A 357 -21.27 -13.97 -8.02
C TYR A 357 -22.12 -13.98 -6.76
N GLN A 358 -21.63 -13.42 -5.66
CA GLN A 358 -22.35 -13.28 -4.40
C GLN A 358 -23.58 -12.36 -4.53
N GLU A 359 -23.44 -11.25 -5.24
CA GLU A 359 -24.57 -10.34 -5.53
C GLU A 359 -25.63 -11.03 -6.38
N MET A 360 -25.23 -11.76 -7.40
CA MET A 360 -26.14 -12.52 -8.25
C MET A 360 -26.85 -13.65 -7.48
N GLU A 361 -26.13 -14.38 -6.63
CA GLU A 361 -26.69 -15.40 -5.76
C GLU A 361 -27.72 -14.81 -4.77
N ASN A 362 -27.40 -13.67 -4.16
CA ASN A 362 -28.32 -12.99 -3.25
C ASN A 362 -29.58 -12.48 -3.96
N ASN A 363 -29.45 -11.95 -5.17
CA ASN A 363 -30.58 -11.51 -5.99
C ASN A 363 -31.44 -12.69 -6.40
N LEU A 364 -30.82 -13.80 -6.80
CA LEU A 364 -31.53 -15.03 -7.15
C LEU A 364 -32.30 -15.61 -5.95
N LYS A 365 -31.70 -15.62 -4.77
CA LYS A 365 -32.37 -16.04 -3.51
C LYS A 365 -33.59 -15.17 -3.20
N LYS A 366 -33.49 -13.85 -3.38
CA LYS A 366 -34.65 -12.94 -3.21
C LYS A 366 -35.76 -13.24 -4.22
N GLU A 367 -35.41 -13.43 -5.49
CA GLU A 367 -36.38 -13.76 -6.53
C GLU A 367 -37.08 -15.10 -6.27
N ILE A 368 -36.35 -16.10 -5.80
CA ILE A 368 -36.92 -17.39 -5.40
C ILE A 368 -37.91 -17.23 -4.23
N GLN A 369 -37.52 -16.44 -3.21
CA GLN A 369 -38.41 -16.16 -2.07
C GLN A 369 -39.69 -15.42 -2.47
N GLU A 370 -39.57 -14.46 -3.40
CA GLU A 370 -40.76 -13.75 -3.92
C GLU A 370 -41.68 -14.68 -4.71
N LYS A 371 -41.10 -15.51 -5.60
CA LYS A 371 -41.89 -16.51 -6.35
C LYS A 371 -42.52 -17.54 -5.44
N GLN A 372 -41.86 -17.96 -4.37
CA GLN A 372 -42.43 -18.90 -3.40
C GLN A 372 -43.65 -18.27 -2.67
N LYS A 373 -43.57 -17.01 -2.27
CA LYS A 373 -44.70 -16.30 -1.66
C LYS A 373 -45.90 -16.20 -2.60
N ILE A 374 -45.63 -15.92 -3.88
CA ILE A 374 -46.69 -15.87 -4.90
C ILE A 374 -47.34 -17.26 -5.06
N LEU A 375 -46.52 -18.30 -5.12
CA LEU A 375 -47.00 -19.69 -5.25
C LEU A 375 -47.86 -20.13 -4.05
N ASP A 376 -47.40 -19.76 -2.85
CA ASP A 376 -48.14 -20.08 -1.61
C ASP A 376 -49.50 -19.34 -1.59
N SER A 377 -49.52 -18.05 -1.99
CA SER A 377 -50.78 -17.29 -2.11
C SER A 377 -51.73 -17.86 -3.18
N GLN A 378 -51.18 -18.29 -4.34
CA GLN A 378 -52.00 -18.95 -5.37
C GLN A 378 -52.59 -20.28 -4.90
N LYS A 379 -51.81 -21.04 -4.11
CA LYS A 379 -52.25 -22.28 -3.53
C LYS A 379 -53.41 -22.08 -2.54
N GLU A 380 -53.28 -21.08 -1.65
CA GLU A 380 -54.35 -20.69 -0.73
C GLU A 380 -55.65 -20.27 -1.48
N GLN A 381 -55.52 -19.51 -2.57
CA GLN A 381 -56.63 -19.11 -3.40
C GLN A 381 -57.32 -20.33 -4.06
N LEU A 382 -56.50 -21.26 -4.56
CA LEU A 382 -56.98 -22.47 -5.20
C LEU A 382 -57.71 -23.40 -4.20
N ASP A 383 -57.18 -23.52 -2.99
CA ASP A 383 -57.78 -24.31 -1.93
C ASP A 383 -59.14 -23.70 -1.48
N SER A 384 -59.18 -22.35 -1.34
CA SER A 384 -60.43 -21.64 -1.07
C SER A 384 -61.47 -21.78 -2.19
N GLN A 385 -61.06 -21.76 -3.45
CA GLN A 385 -61.95 -22.00 -4.58
C GLN A 385 -62.48 -23.43 -4.60
N LYS A 386 -61.67 -24.42 -4.24
CA LYS A 386 -62.13 -25.81 -4.11
C LYS A 386 -63.17 -25.98 -3.01
N GLU A 387 -62.93 -25.39 -1.84
CA GLU A 387 -63.91 -25.41 -0.74
C GLU A 387 -65.24 -24.78 -1.17
N GLN A 388 -65.22 -23.65 -1.85
CA GLN A 388 -66.42 -23.01 -2.39
C GLN A 388 -67.15 -23.88 -3.41
N TYR A 389 -66.37 -24.57 -4.26
CA TYR A 389 -66.92 -25.49 -5.27
C TYR A 389 -67.54 -26.72 -4.65
N GLU A 390 -66.93 -27.31 -3.63
CA GLU A 390 -67.44 -28.42 -2.88
C GLU A 390 -68.73 -28.04 -2.11
N GLU A 391 -68.75 -26.85 -1.48
CA GLU A 391 -69.97 -26.35 -0.79
C GLU A 391 -71.14 -26.09 -1.77
N GLN A 392 -70.83 -25.50 -2.93
CA GLN A 392 -71.82 -25.29 -3.97
C GLN A 392 -72.34 -26.61 -4.53
N HIS A 393 -71.49 -27.59 -4.76
CA HIS A 393 -71.80 -28.91 -5.25
C HIS A 393 -72.73 -29.65 -4.24
N LEU A 394 -72.46 -29.53 -2.93
CA LEU A 394 -73.27 -30.13 -1.90
C LEU A 394 -74.73 -29.50 -1.88
N LYS A 395 -74.83 -28.18 -2.02
CA LYS A 395 -76.09 -27.46 -2.16
C LYS A 395 -76.88 -27.88 -3.40
N ASP A 396 -76.13 -28.08 -4.52
CA ASP A 396 -76.79 -28.53 -5.75
C ASP A 396 -77.28 -29.99 -5.64
N LEU A 397 -76.61 -30.89 -4.95
CA LEU A 397 -76.98 -32.24 -4.68
C LEU A 397 -78.21 -32.28 -3.74
N GLU A 398 -78.29 -31.46 -2.69
CA GLU A 398 -79.44 -31.29 -1.81
C GLU A 398 -80.67 -30.80 -2.60
N ARG A 399 -80.47 -29.85 -3.48
CA ARG A 399 -81.53 -29.31 -4.35
C ARG A 399 -82.05 -30.36 -5.33
N ILE A 400 -81.21 -31.19 -5.90
CA ILE A 400 -81.55 -32.29 -6.78
C ILE A 400 -82.36 -33.31 -5.99
N ALA A 401 -81.97 -33.67 -4.79
CA ALA A 401 -82.70 -34.57 -3.91
C ALA A 401 -84.14 -34.07 -3.51
N GLU A 402 -84.23 -32.78 -3.21
CA GLU A 402 -85.54 -32.11 -2.96
C GLU A 402 -86.41 -32.18 -4.22
N LEU A 403 -85.92 -31.89 -5.39
CA LEU A 403 -86.66 -31.95 -6.65
C LEU A 403 -87.09 -33.38 -7.00
N GLU A 404 -86.22 -34.37 -6.76
CA GLU A 404 -86.55 -35.80 -6.96
C GLU A 404 -87.67 -36.27 -5.97
N ALA A 405 -87.63 -35.79 -4.74
CA ALA A 405 -88.71 -36.08 -3.74
C ALA A 405 -90.04 -35.47 -4.19
N MET A 406 -90.04 -34.20 -4.64
CA MET A 406 -91.28 -33.56 -5.18
C MET A 406 -91.83 -34.24 -6.43
N LEU A 407 -90.98 -34.85 -7.25
CA LEU A 407 -91.35 -35.60 -8.44
C LEU A 407 -91.98 -36.99 -8.10
N LYS A 408 -91.62 -37.57 -6.95
CA LYS A 408 -92.21 -38.86 -6.46
C LYS A 408 -93.55 -38.70 -5.75
N GLU A 409 -93.84 -37.47 -5.33
CA GLU A 409 -95.17 -37.13 -4.66
C GLU A 409 -96.24 -36.72 -5.67
N LYS A 410 -95.90 -36.56 -6.95
CA LYS A 410 -96.83 -36.34 -8.03
C LYS A 410 -97.15 -37.68 -8.77
#